data_266fbe64df9c8c57ddf600ca13c88084
#
_entry.id   266fbe64df9c8c57ddf600ca13c88084
#
_cell.length_a   1.000
_cell.length_b   1.000
_cell.length_c   1.000
_cell.angle_alpha   90.00
_cell.angle_beta   90.00
_cell.angle_gamma   90.00
#
_symmetry.space_group_name_H-M   'P 1'
#
loop_
_entity.id
_entity.type
_entity.pdbx_description
1 polymer ?
#
loop_
_entity_poly.entity_id
_entity_poly.type
_entity_poly.pdbx_seq_one_letter_code
_entity_poly.pdbx_strand_id
1 'polypeptide(L)'
;EIEKNGQYYQCQCTPVYYSGRLRGYILGAWDITSPKKETQLMQALKGKAEMQTARKSDFLAQMSHDLKSPLHAIIGITDILSSRKELTASDRALLLHIKGAGNSLVEQVNAILDYSRIEAGKFELMAECYRLDQVLEEVAHMCVINLQSKRVWFEACIQGEFPEKMYGDAMRVREILQNLLANAVKFTEEGEIRC
;
A
#
# COMPACT_ATOMS: atom_id res chain seq x y z
N GLU A 1 22.73 32.11 16.78
CA GLU A 1 22.81 31.18 17.92
C GLU A 1 24.26 31.03 18.37
N ILE A 2 24.49 30.93 19.67
CA ILE A 2 25.80 30.74 20.27
C ILE A 2 25.72 29.53 21.20
N GLU A 3 26.73 28.66 21.12
CA GLU A 3 26.92 27.56 22.07
C GLU A 3 28.04 27.91 23.04
N LYS A 4 27.79 27.77 24.34
CA LYS A 4 28.79 27.96 25.38
C LYS A 4 28.60 26.94 26.49
N ASN A 5 29.59 26.13 26.77
CA ASN A 5 29.58 25.12 27.84
C ASN A 5 28.35 24.15 27.75
N GLY A 6 27.95 23.76 26.54
CA GLY A 6 26.80 22.88 26.33
C GLY A 6 25.42 23.53 26.51
N GLN A 7 25.37 24.85 26.64
CA GLN A 7 24.17 25.66 26.64
C GLN A 7 24.05 26.44 25.32
N TYR A 8 22.85 26.56 24.81
CA TYR A 8 22.54 27.25 23.56
C TYR A 8 21.78 28.54 23.85
N TYR A 9 22.28 29.63 23.27
CA TYR A 9 21.68 30.97 23.42
C TYR A 9 21.30 31.51 22.05
N GLN A 10 20.10 32.02 21.95
CA GLN A 10 19.67 32.82 20.81
C GLN A 10 19.96 34.29 21.14
N CYS A 11 20.76 34.95 20.33
CA CYS A 11 21.09 36.35 20.51
C CYS A 11 20.42 37.19 19.43
N GLN A 12 19.89 38.32 19.80
CA GLN A 12 19.34 39.32 18.91
C GLN A 12 19.94 40.68 19.21
N CYS A 13 20.34 41.39 18.15
CA CYS A 13 20.84 42.75 18.25
C CYS A 13 19.87 43.67 17.50
N THR A 14 19.28 44.63 18.21
CA THR A 14 18.33 45.59 17.65
C THR A 14 18.90 46.99 17.74
N PRO A 15 19.10 47.69 16.60
CA PRO A 15 19.63 49.06 16.62
C PRO A 15 18.52 50.02 17.15
N VAL A 16 18.99 51.01 17.96
CA VAL A 16 18.13 52.05 18.51
C VAL A 16 18.45 53.38 17.85
N TYR A 17 17.44 53.99 17.27
CA TYR A 17 17.54 55.31 16.63
C TYR A 17 16.80 56.37 17.42
N TYR A 18 17.35 57.55 17.45
CA TYR A 18 16.70 58.74 17.98
C TYR A 18 16.90 59.91 17.00
N SER A 19 15.81 60.55 16.61
CA SER A 19 15.82 61.61 15.60
C SER A 19 16.59 61.25 14.31
N GLY A 20 16.42 59.99 13.84
CA GLY A 20 17.03 59.47 12.63
C GLY A 20 18.55 59.12 12.74
N ARG A 21 19.14 59.25 13.94
CA ARG A 21 20.54 58.87 14.20
C ARG A 21 20.65 57.65 15.09
N LEU A 22 21.52 56.74 14.72
CA LEU A 22 21.81 55.54 15.52
C LEU A 22 22.38 56.01 16.90
N ARG A 23 21.80 55.57 17.98
CA ARG A 23 22.21 55.87 19.36
C ARG A 23 22.87 54.70 20.05
N GLY A 24 22.57 53.47 19.60
CA GLY A 24 23.12 52.27 20.23
C GLY A 24 22.43 51.02 19.76
N TYR A 25 22.64 49.93 20.48
CA TYR A 25 22.05 48.61 20.22
C TYR A 25 21.51 48.04 21.50
N ILE A 26 20.37 47.40 21.41
CA ILE A 26 19.81 46.52 22.45
C ILE A 26 20.23 45.10 22.12
N LEU A 27 20.95 44.45 23.02
CA LEU A 27 21.31 43.04 22.91
C LEU A 27 20.41 42.23 23.81
N GLY A 28 19.69 41.29 23.22
CA GLY A 28 18.90 40.28 23.95
C GLY A 28 19.53 38.92 23.78
N ALA A 29 19.58 38.12 24.83
CA ALA A 29 20.02 36.76 24.80
C ALA A 29 19.00 35.87 25.55
N TRP A 30 18.56 34.80 24.96
CA TRP A 30 17.64 33.82 25.53
C TRP A 30 18.29 32.46 25.57
N ASP A 31 18.17 31.76 26.69
CA ASP A 31 18.57 30.38 26.80
C ASP A 31 17.56 29.48 26.06
N ILE A 32 18.03 28.83 24.99
CA ILE A 32 17.25 27.90 24.15
C ILE A 32 17.74 26.46 24.30
N THR A 33 18.49 26.15 25.36
CA THR A 33 19.13 24.84 25.57
C THR A 33 18.09 23.72 25.64
N SER A 34 17.03 23.91 26.44
CA SER A 34 15.98 22.91 26.61
C SER A 34 15.21 22.64 25.30
N PRO A 35 14.64 23.65 24.61
CA PRO A 35 13.96 23.45 23.33
C PRO A 35 14.87 22.82 22.26
N LYS A 36 16.15 23.19 22.23
CA LYS A 36 17.10 22.66 21.24
C LYS A 36 17.44 21.19 21.49
N LYS A 37 17.67 20.81 22.76
CA LYS A 37 17.90 19.42 23.15
C LYS A 37 16.66 18.55 22.90
N GLU A 38 15.48 19.05 23.18
CA GLU A 38 14.22 18.35 22.90
C GLU A 38 14.03 18.11 21.38
N THR A 39 14.28 19.16 20.58
CA THR A 39 14.21 19.05 19.12
C THR A 39 15.21 18.01 18.57
N GLN A 40 16.44 18.03 19.09
CA GLN A 40 17.48 17.06 18.69
C GLN A 40 17.11 15.63 19.09
N LEU A 41 16.56 15.45 20.31
CA LEU A 41 16.08 14.13 20.76
C LEU A 41 14.93 13.63 19.88
N MET A 42 13.95 14.48 19.58
CA MET A 42 12.83 14.14 18.70
C MET A 42 13.29 13.76 17.29
N GLN A 43 14.25 14.50 16.73
CA GLN A 43 14.86 14.17 15.43
C GLN A 43 15.60 12.83 15.47
N ALA A 44 16.36 12.55 16.52
CA ALA A 44 17.06 11.29 16.68
C ALA A 44 16.09 10.10 16.82
N LEU A 45 15.01 10.26 17.59
CA LEU A 45 13.98 9.23 17.74
C LEU A 45 13.24 8.99 16.43
N LYS A 46 12.88 10.07 15.69
CA LYS A 46 12.26 9.98 14.38
C LYS A 46 13.14 9.22 13.40
N GLY A 47 14.42 9.59 13.27
CA GLY A 47 15.36 8.90 12.40
C GLY A 47 15.55 7.42 12.73
N LYS A 48 15.54 7.08 14.04
CA LYS A 48 15.60 5.68 14.48
C LYS A 48 14.34 4.90 14.09
N ALA A 49 13.15 5.49 14.24
CA ALA A 49 11.90 4.89 13.85
C ALA A 49 11.81 4.67 12.33
N GLU A 50 12.20 5.67 11.54
CA GLU A 50 12.25 5.58 10.07
C GLU A 50 13.21 4.46 9.60
N MET A 51 14.39 4.35 10.25
CA MET A 51 15.35 3.29 9.94
C MET A 51 14.80 1.89 10.28
N GLN A 52 14.07 1.74 11.37
CA GLN A 52 13.44 0.47 11.72
C GLN A 52 12.37 0.08 10.70
N THR A 53 11.53 1.03 10.29
CA THR A 53 10.49 0.81 9.27
C THR A 53 11.13 0.42 7.93
N ALA A 54 12.18 1.09 7.51
CA ALA A 54 12.91 0.76 6.28
C ALA A 54 13.48 -0.66 6.32
N ARG A 55 14.16 -1.05 7.42
CA ARG A 55 14.70 -2.42 7.58
C ARG A 55 13.62 -3.49 7.56
N LYS A 56 12.46 -3.24 8.21
CA LYS A 56 11.31 -4.13 8.18
C LYS A 56 10.80 -4.33 6.76
N SER A 57 10.69 -3.24 5.99
CA SER A 57 10.25 -3.28 4.60
C SER A 57 11.21 -4.06 3.70
N ASP A 58 12.52 -3.83 3.83
CA ASP A 58 13.54 -4.53 3.04
C ASP A 58 13.57 -6.03 3.37
N PHE A 59 13.45 -6.40 4.66
CA PHE A 59 13.34 -7.79 5.10
C PHE A 59 12.10 -8.48 4.50
N LEU A 60 10.92 -7.84 4.55
CA LEU A 60 9.70 -8.40 4.00
C LEU A 60 9.79 -8.52 2.46
N ALA A 61 10.44 -7.58 1.78
CA ALA A 61 10.65 -7.68 0.33
C ALA A 61 11.49 -8.90 -0.04
N GLN A 62 12.57 -9.17 0.69
CA GLN A 62 13.41 -10.35 0.48
C GLN A 62 12.66 -11.65 0.78
N MET A 63 11.99 -11.71 1.94
CA MET A 63 11.18 -12.88 2.31
C MET A 63 10.09 -13.20 1.29
N SER A 64 9.46 -12.16 0.71
CA SER A 64 8.44 -12.38 -0.32
C SER A 64 9.03 -13.00 -1.58
N HIS A 65 10.20 -12.55 -2.04
CA HIS A 65 10.87 -13.15 -3.18
C HIS A 65 11.16 -14.63 -2.91
N ASP A 66 11.68 -14.93 -1.71
CA ASP A 66 12.07 -16.29 -1.32
C ASP A 66 10.86 -17.22 -1.12
N LEU A 67 9.68 -16.66 -0.78
CA LEU A 67 8.42 -17.40 -0.70
C LEU A 67 7.75 -17.57 -2.07
N LYS A 68 7.79 -16.55 -2.94
CA LYS A 68 7.17 -16.62 -4.28
C LYS A 68 7.81 -17.68 -5.18
N SER A 69 9.13 -17.82 -5.13
CA SER A 69 9.85 -18.76 -5.98
C SER A 69 9.37 -20.21 -5.81
N PRO A 70 9.35 -20.81 -4.60
CA PRO A 70 8.84 -22.16 -4.40
C PRO A 70 7.33 -22.28 -4.67
N LEU A 71 6.54 -21.24 -4.38
CA LEU A 71 5.09 -21.24 -4.68
C LEU A 71 4.82 -21.29 -6.19
N HIS A 72 5.52 -20.49 -6.98
CA HIS A 72 5.39 -20.54 -8.43
C HIS A 72 5.85 -21.90 -8.99
N ALA A 73 6.87 -22.52 -8.41
CA ALA A 73 7.27 -23.88 -8.78
C ALA A 73 6.15 -24.90 -8.49
N ILE A 74 5.51 -24.84 -7.32
CA ILE A 74 4.39 -25.71 -6.95
C ILE A 74 3.22 -25.50 -7.92
N ILE A 75 2.83 -24.24 -8.19
CA ILE A 75 1.75 -23.90 -9.12
C ILE A 75 2.09 -24.42 -10.52
N GLY A 76 3.31 -24.20 -11.01
CA GLY A 76 3.74 -24.66 -12.32
C GLY A 76 3.74 -26.20 -12.45
N ILE A 77 4.15 -26.92 -11.39
CA ILE A 77 4.07 -28.39 -11.36
C ILE A 77 2.62 -28.86 -11.40
N THR A 78 1.71 -28.20 -10.67
CA THR A 78 0.28 -28.56 -10.71
C THR A 78 -0.32 -28.33 -12.10
N ASP A 79 0.10 -27.28 -12.83
CA ASP A 79 -0.35 -27.04 -14.21
C ASP A 79 0.15 -28.13 -15.16
N ILE A 80 1.42 -28.50 -15.07
CA ILE A 80 2.01 -29.60 -15.86
C ILE A 80 1.28 -30.91 -15.59
N LEU A 81 1.02 -31.23 -14.32
CA LEU A 81 0.29 -32.44 -13.95
C LEU A 81 -1.14 -32.40 -14.45
N SER A 82 -1.85 -31.27 -14.34
CA SER A 82 -3.24 -31.10 -14.78
C SER A 82 -3.43 -31.27 -16.27
N SER A 83 -2.38 -31.07 -17.07
CA SER A 83 -2.40 -31.27 -18.53
C SER A 83 -2.33 -32.75 -18.97
N ARG A 84 -2.02 -33.67 -18.05
CA ARG A 84 -1.96 -35.11 -18.36
C ARG A 84 -3.34 -35.69 -18.64
N LYS A 85 -3.46 -36.50 -19.69
CA LYS A 85 -4.74 -37.13 -20.11
C LYS A 85 -5.23 -38.25 -19.17
N GLU A 86 -4.32 -38.88 -18.44
CA GLU A 86 -4.56 -40.09 -17.64
C GLU A 86 -5.07 -39.79 -16.20
N LEU A 87 -5.30 -38.54 -15.86
CA LEU A 87 -5.76 -38.16 -14.52
C LEU A 87 -7.23 -38.53 -14.29
N THR A 88 -7.52 -39.11 -13.13
CA THR A 88 -8.90 -39.28 -12.67
C THR A 88 -9.55 -37.93 -12.35
N ALA A 89 -10.89 -37.90 -12.32
CA ALA A 89 -11.62 -36.69 -11.91
C ALA A 89 -11.23 -36.23 -10.50
N SER A 90 -10.97 -37.20 -9.60
CA SER A 90 -10.53 -36.93 -8.21
C SER A 90 -9.16 -36.27 -8.18
N ASP A 91 -8.17 -36.80 -8.96
CA ASP A 91 -6.82 -36.23 -9.00
C ASP A 91 -6.84 -34.80 -9.56
N ARG A 92 -7.67 -34.58 -10.58
CA ARG A 92 -7.83 -33.24 -11.18
C ARG A 92 -8.43 -32.25 -10.17
N ALA A 93 -9.40 -32.67 -9.38
CA ALA A 93 -9.95 -31.84 -8.31
C ALA A 93 -8.90 -31.50 -7.25
N LEU A 94 -8.09 -32.47 -6.83
CA LEU A 94 -7.00 -32.23 -5.88
C LEU A 94 -5.94 -31.25 -6.42
N LEU A 95 -5.55 -31.37 -7.68
CA LEU A 95 -4.61 -30.44 -8.31
C LEU A 95 -5.18 -29.02 -8.38
N LEU A 96 -6.48 -28.87 -8.68
CA LEU A 96 -7.13 -27.57 -8.66
C LEU A 96 -7.14 -26.95 -7.24
N HIS A 97 -7.38 -27.75 -6.20
CA HIS A 97 -7.27 -27.29 -4.82
C HIS A 97 -5.87 -26.83 -4.45
N ILE A 98 -4.83 -27.61 -4.82
CA ILE A 98 -3.42 -27.24 -4.56
C ILE A 98 -3.08 -25.93 -5.29
N LYS A 99 -3.46 -25.80 -6.56
CA LYS A 99 -3.26 -24.58 -7.33
C LYS A 99 -3.96 -23.38 -6.71
N GLY A 100 -5.23 -23.54 -6.30
CA GLY A 100 -5.99 -22.51 -5.64
C GLY A 100 -5.34 -22.02 -4.34
N ALA A 101 -4.89 -22.97 -3.50
CA ALA A 101 -4.19 -22.66 -2.26
C ALA A 101 -2.86 -21.94 -2.52
N GLY A 102 -2.09 -22.36 -3.54
CA GLY A 102 -0.84 -21.73 -3.95
C GLY A 102 -1.07 -20.28 -4.40
N ASN A 103 -2.05 -20.05 -5.27
CA ASN A 103 -2.40 -18.69 -5.73
C ASN A 103 -2.82 -17.79 -4.56
N SER A 104 -3.69 -18.30 -3.66
CA SER A 104 -4.12 -17.54 -2.48
C SER A 104 -2.95 -17.15 -1.58
N LEU A 105 -1.94 -18.02 -1.44
CA LEU A 105 -0.75 -17.71 -0.65
C LEU A 105 0.12 -16.63 -1.34
N VAL A 106 0.26 -16.67 -2.67
CA VAL A 106 0.94 -15.61 -3.43
C VAL A 106 0.24 -14.26 -3.25
N GLU A 107 -1.10 -14.23 -3.30
CA GLU A 107 -1.89 -13.02 -3.07
C GLU A 107 -1.67 -12.46 -1.66
N GLN A 108 -1.69 -13.32 -0.62
CA GLN A 108 -1.43 -12.91 0.76
C GLN A 108 -0.03 -12.33 0.94
N VAL A 109 0.99 -12.96 0.35
CA VAL A 109 2.37 -12.46 0.38
C VAL A 109 2.47 -11.10 -0.30
N ASN A 110 1.79 -10.90 -1.44
CA ASN A 110 1.75 -9.60 -2.12
C ASN A 110 1.08 -8.53 -1.26
N ALA A 111 -0.06 -8.84 -0.64
CA ALA A 111 -0.77 -7.90 0.23
C ALA A 111 0.07 -7.45 1.43
N ILE A 112 0.83 -8.37 2.06
CA ILE A 112 1.76 -8.02 3.15
C ILE A 112 2.87 -7.10 2.67
N LEU A 113 3.41 -7.33 1.47
CA LEU A 113 4.43 -6.47 0.87
C LEU A 113 3.91 -5.08 0.56
N ASP A 114 2.74 -4.99 -0.07
CA ASP A 114 2.13 -3.71 -0.42
C ASP A 114 1.83 -2.91 0.86
N TYR A 115 1.28 -3.56 1.89
CA TYR A 115 1.11 -2.93 3.20
C TYR A 115 2.42 -2.38 3.77
N SER A 116 3.50 -3.19 3.74
CA SER A 116 4.81 -2.77 4.23
C SER A 116 5.40 -1.59 3.44
N ARG A 117 5.19 -1.56 2.10
CA ARG A 117 5.62 -0.44 1.25
C ARG A 117 4.83 0.84 1.53
N ILE A 118 3.53 0.71 1.77
CA ILE A 118 2.66 1.83 2.16
C ILE A 118 3.12 2.39 3.51
N GLU A 119 3.33 1.53 4.52
CA GLU A 119 3.80 1.92 5.86
C GLU A 119 5.17 2.65 5.80
N ALA A 120 6.03 2.22 4.90
CA ALA A 120 7.35 2.83 4.68
C ALA A 120 7.33 4.08 3.78
N GLY A 121 6.19 4.48 3.24
CA GLY A 121 6.08 5.58 2.26
C GLY A 121 6.81 5.31 0.94
N LYS A 122 7.10 4.04 0.62
CA LYS A 122 7.81 3.59 -0.58
C LYS A 122 6.86 3.03 -1.65
N PHE A 123 5.55 3.15 -1.44
CA PHE A 123 4.56 2.66 -2.39
C PHE A 123 4.38 3.68 -3.52
N GLU A 124 4.69 3.26 -4.73
CA GLU A 124 4.57 4.08 -5.93
C GLU A 124 3.41 3.59 -6.78
N LEU A 125 2.58 4.53 -7.25
CA LEU A 125 1.50 4.24 -8.19
C LEU A 125 2.04 4.33 -9.61
N MET A 126 1.72 3.33 -10.44
CA MET A 126 2.01 3.33 -11.86
C MET A 126 0.86 3.98 -12.62
N ALA A 127 0.85 5.33 -12.65
CA ALA A 127 -0.22 6.08 -13.26
C ALA A 127 -0.10 6.10 -14.79
N GLU A 128 -1.16 5.64 -15.45
CA GLU A 128 -1.31 5.63 -16.90
C GLU A 128 -2.74 6.02 -17.32
N CYS A 129 -2.93 6.31 -18.61
CA CYS A 129 -4.28 6.54 -19.14
C CYS A 129 -4.97 5.18 -19.33
N TYR A 130 -6.13 5.02 -18.71
CA TYR A 130 -6.93 3.79 -18.84
C TYR A 130 -8.42 4.09 -19.01
N ARG A 131 -9.18 3.10 -19.44
CA ARG A 131 -10.64 3.13 -19.57
C ARG A 131 -11.26 2.45 -18.35
N LEU A 132 -12.05 3.21 -17.59
CA LEU A 132 -12.70 2.68 -16.38
C LEU A 132 -13.77 1.64 -16.71
N ASP A 133 -14.53 1.84 -17.81
CA ASP A 133 -15.54 0.88 -18.26
C ASP A 133 -14.96 -0.51 -18.49
N GLN A 134 -13.77 -0.63 -19.08
CA GLN A 134 -13.09 -1.92 -19.27
C GLN A 134 -12.70 -2.56 -17.94
N VAL A 135 -12.18 -1.78 -17.01
CA VAL A 135 -11.83 -2.30 -15.67
C VAL A 135 -13.08 -2.81 -14.94
N LEU A 136 -14.19 -2.07 -15.01
CA LEU A 136 -15.46 -2.47 -14.39
C LEU A 136 -16.04 -3.72 -15.04
N GLU A 137 -16.00 -3.82 -16.37
CA GLU A 137 -16.47 -4.99 -17.11
C GLU A 137 -15.70 -6.26 -16.74
N GLU A 138 -14.36 -6.19 -16.69
CA GLU A 138 -13.51 -7.32 -16.27
C GLU A 138 -13.83 -7.78 -14.85
N VAL A 139 -13.97 -6.83 -13.91
CA VAL A 139 -14.26 -7.15 -12.51
C VAL A 139 -15.67 -7.71 -12.34
N ALA A 140 -16.66 -7.17 -13.04
CA ALA A 140 -18.02 -7.68 -13.06
C ALA A 140 -18.09 -9.12 -13.60
N HIS A 141 -17.37 -9.39 -14.69
CA HIS A 141 -17.31 -10.72 -15.29
C HIS A 141 -16.73 -11.75 -14.31
N MET A 142 -15.65 -11.41 -13.60
CA MET A 142 -15.04 -12.28 -12.57
C MET A 142 -16.01 -12.52 -11.40
N CYS A 143 -16.79 -11.50 -11.00
CA CYS A 143 -17.80 -11.65 -9.97
C CYS A 143 -18.88 -12.65 -10.38
N VAL A 144 -19.41 -12.55 -11.60
CA VAL A 144 -20.45 -13.46 -12.13
C VAL A 144 -19.95 -14.91 -12.18
N ILE A 145 -18.69 -15.13 -12.59
CA ILE A 145 -18.09 -16.47 -12.59
C ILE A 145 -18.07 -17.07 -11.18
N ASN A 146 -17.72 -16.28 -10.18
CA ASN A 146 -17.62 -16.73 -8.79
C ASN A 146 -18.98 -16.98 -8.14
N LEU A 147 -20.07 -16.44 -8.70
CA LEU A 147 -21.45 -16.62 -8.22
C LEU A 147 -22.15 -17.87 -8.76
N GLN A 148 -21.60 -18.58 -9.74
CA GLN A 148 -22.29 -19.69 -10.46
C GLN A 148 -22.84 -20.80 -9.55
N SER A 149 -22.32 -20.93 -8.32
CA SER A 149 -22.76 -21.94 -7.35
C SER A 149 -23.70 -21.38 -6.26
N LYS A 150 -24.01 -20.08 -6.25
CA LYS A 150 -24.79 -19.41 -5.22
C LYS A 150 -26.13 -18.90 -5.74
N ARG A 151 -27.12 -18.79 -4.86
CA ARG A 151 -28.42 -18.18 -5.16
C ARG A 151 -28.37 -16.65 -4.96
N VAL A 152 -27.42 -16.01 -5.61
CA VAL A 152 -27.18 -14.57 -5.49
C VAL A 152 -27.29 -13.92 -6.85
N TRP A 153 -28.09 -12.86 -6.91
CA TRP A 153 -28.21 -12.00 -8.10
C TRP A 153 -27.10 -10.93 -8.05
N PHE A 154 -26.48 -10.67 -9.20
CA PHE A 154 -25.46 -9.61 -9.32
C PHE A 154 -25.96 -8.53 -10.28
N GLU A 155 -25.94 -7.29 -9.83
CA GLU A 155 -26.25 -6.11 -10.64
C GLU A 155 -25.09 -5.11 -10.53
N ALA A 156 -24.53 -4.72 -11.68
CA ALA A 156 -23.59 -3.62 -11.77
C ALA A 156 -24.23 -2.50 -12.59
N CYS A 157 -24.30 -1.28 -12.04
CA CYS A 157 -24.84 -0.14 -12.75
C CYS A 157 -23.93 1.08 -12.60
N ILE A 158 -23.74 1.79 -13.69
CA ILE A 158 -23.04 3.07 -13.71
C ILE A 158 -24.10 4.16 -13.74
N GLN A 159 -24.09 5.04 -12.73
CA GLN A 159 -24.98 6.18 -12.66
C GLN A 159 -24.23 7.48 -12.93
N GLY A 160 -24.70 8.27 -13.90
CA GLY A 160 -24.11 9.54 -14.31
C GLY A 160 -23.11 9.40 -15.46
N GLU A 161 -22.52 10.53 -15.82
CA GLU A 161 -21.49 10.62 -16.85
C GLU A 161 -20.11 10.52 -16.20
N PHE A 162 -19.25 9.69 -16.75
CA PHE A 162 -17.84 9.62 -16.34
C PHE A 162 -16.92 9.76 -17.57
N PRO A 163 -15.69 10.23 -17.39
CA PRO A 163 -14.75 10.42 -18.49
C PRO A 163 -14.45 9.10 -19.21
N GLU A 164 -14.36 9.12 -20.52
CA GLU A 164 -13.97 7.95 -21.33
C GLU A 164 -12.58 7.41 -20.93
N LYS A 165 -11.69 8.33 -20.54
CA LYS A 165 -10.33 8.01 -20.11
C LYS A 165 -10.06 8.64 -18.75
N MET A 166 -9.46 7.85 -17.89
CA MET A 166 -8.98 8.27 -16.58
C MET A 166 -7.46 8.16 -16.52
N TYR A 167 -6.83 8.93 -15.64
CA TYR A 167 -5.40 8.86 -15.40
C TYR A 167 -5.16 8.35 -13.97
N GLY A 168 -4.50 7.23 -13.85
CA GLY A 168 -4.22 6.59 -12.55
C GLY A 168 -3.71 5.16 -12.73
N ASP A 169 -3.63 4.41 -11.64
CA ASP A 169 -3.18 3.02 -11.64
C ASP A 169 -4.38 2.07 -11.82
N ALA A 170 -4.63 1.68 -13.07
CA ALA A 170 -5.74 0.78 -13.43
C ALA A 170 -5.65 -0.57 -12.71
N MET A 171 -4.43 -1.09 -12.50
CA MET A 171 -4.22 -2.37 -11.83
C MET A 171 -4.67 -2.30 -10.37
N ARG A 172 -4.34 -1.21 -9.68
CA ARG A 172 -4.74 -1.00 -8.27
C ARG A 172 -6.24 -0.74 -8.13
N VAL A 173 -6.84 -0.01 -9.06
CA VAL A 173 -8.31 0.15 -9.07
C VAL A 173 -8.99 -1.20 -9.24
N ARG A 174 -8.53 -2.02 -10.18
CA ARG A 174 -9.03 -3.38 -10.39
C ARG A 174 -8.88 -4.24 -9.13
N GLU A 175 -7.72 -4.23 -8.49
CA GLU A 175 -7.43 -5.00 -7.29
C GLU A 175 -8.36 -4.64 -6.12
N ILE A 176 -8.61 -3.34 -5.91
CA ILE A 176 -9.55 -2.86 -4.88
C ILE A 176 -10.96 -3.39 -5.15
N LEU A 177 -11.45 -3.22 -6.38
CA LEU A 177 -12.78 -3.65 -6.78
C LEU A 177 -12.94 -5.18 -6.67
N GLN A 178 -11.95 -5.94 -7.12
CA GLN A 178 -11.94 -7.40 -6.99
C GLN A 178 -11.99 -7.84 -5.53
N ASN A 179 -11.23 -7.22 -4.64
CA ASN A 179 -11.24 -7.51 -3.22
C ASN A 179 -12.60 -7.23 -2.58
N LEU A 180 -13.22 -6.09 -2.92
CA LEU A 180 -14.54 -5.73 -2.41
C LEU A 180 -15.62 -6.71 -2.89
N LEU A 181 -15.64 -7.03 -4.19
CA LEU A 181 -16.62 -7.96 -4.77
C LEU A 181 -16.38 -9.40 -4.30
N ALA A 182 -15.14 -9.86 -4.18
CA ALA A 182 -14.82 -11.17 -3.64
C ALA A 182 -15.33 -11.31 -2.19
N ASN A 183 -15.17 -10.26 -1.38
CA ASN A 183 -15.75 -10.24 -0.03
C ASN A 183 -17.29 -10.27 -0.06
N ALA A 184 -17.92 -9.49 -0.93
CA ALA A 184 -19.37 -9.51 -1.10
C ALA A 184 -19.87 -10.90 -1.49
N VAL A 185 -19.23 -11.55 -2.48
CA VAL A 185 -19.55 -12.92 -2.89
C VAL A 185 -19.34 -13.92 -1.76
N LYS A 186 -18.25 -13.78 -1.00
CA LYS A 186 -17.94 -14.70 0.11
C LYS A 186 -18.96 -14.66 1.22
N PHE A 187 -19.43 -13.47 1.59
CA PHE A 187 -20.31 -13.27 2.74
C PHE A 187 -21.79 -13.24 2.40
N THR A 188 -22.17 -13.29 1.11
CA THR A 188 -23.56 -13.36 0.68
C THR A 188 -23.90 -14.79 0.26
N GLU A 189 -24.81 -15.45 0.98
CA GLU A 189 -25.27 -16.80 0.66
C GLU A 189 -26.51 -16.77 -0.25
N GLU A 190 -27.44 -15.82 0.00
CA GLU A 190 -28.66 -15.61 -0.75
C GLU A 190 -28.95 -14.10 -0.86
N GLY A 191 -29.61 -13.68 -1.95
CA GLY A 191 -30.02 -12.30 -2.16
C GLY A 191 -29.34 -11.64 -3.34
N GLU A 192 -28.94 -10.39 -3.18
CA GLU A 192 -28.32 -9.64 -4.27
C GLU A 192 -27.04 -8.93 -3.85
N ILE A 193 -26.11 -8.80 -4.81
CA ILE A 193 -24.91 -7.94 -4.73
C ILE A 193 -25.10 -6.86 -5.78
N ARG A 194 -25.14 -5.61 -5.33
CA ARG A 194 -25.29 -4.43 -6.20
C ARG A 194 -24.06 -3.53 -6.07
N CYS A 195 -23.49 -3.08 -7.18
CA CYS A 195 -22.35 -2.15 -7.22
C CYS A 195 -22.54 -1.02 -8.26
#